data_b020a19fa35499aeb528c7f441590fb6
#
_entry.id   b020a19fa35499aeb528c7f441590fb6
#
_cell.length_a   1.000
_cell.length_b   1.000
_cell.length_c   1.000
_cell.angle_alpha   90.00
_cell.angle_beta   90.00
_cell.angle_gamma   90.00
#
_symmetry.space_group_name_H-M   'P 1'
#
loop_
_entity.id
_entity.type
_entity.pdbx_description
1 polymer ?
#
loop_
_entity_poly.entity_id
_entity_poly.type
_entity_poly.pdbx_seq_one_letter_code
_entity_poly.pdbx_strand_id
1 'polypeptide(L)'
;MTSTGERQYELVPGWGDLPAGWVWGQVGGVAVDSKDRIHAFTRSDHPCLVFDRSGALLDAWGAGIFEDAHSICIAPDDSAFYVDRAPQLVMKFDAGDRHRFTLGKRYEHSETGYTVEAPTVLHPGPPFHHPTDVSVDTDGSFYVSDGYRNCRVHKFAADGTLLFAWGEPGSGPGQFVLPHSVWAHKGRVYVADRGNNRIQIFTPDGSYLDEWPGFLQPCKIFIDDEDVMYVAELGDRVSVLDLNGNVLARWGAERSHEPGLFWGPHGIWVDSAGDVYVAEVLEGARLQKFARIR
;
A
#
# COMPACT_ATOMS: atom_id res chain seq x y z
N MET A 1 -6.25 15.79 16.78
CA MET A 1 -7.00 14.64 17.33
C MET A 1 -5.96 13.60 17.71
N THR A 2 -6.04 13.00 18.87
CA THR A 2 -5.14 11.92 19.33
C THR A 2 -5.82 10.58 19.10
N SER A 3 -5.00 9.56 18.75
CA SER A 3 -5.47 8.17 18.67
C SER A 3 -5.93 7.66 20.05
N THR A 4 -6.79 6.65 20.07
CA THR A 4 -7.18 5.93 21.28
C THR A 4 -6.43 4.59 21.33
N GLY A 5 -5.95 4.20 22.53
CA GLY A 5 -5.24 2.95 22.75
C GLY A 5 -3.93 3.13 23.52
N GLU A 6 -3.11 2.08 23.56
CA GLU A 6 -1.82 2.07 24.27
C GLU A 6 -0.74 2.90 23.55
N ARG A 7 -0.82 3.02 22.23
CA ARG A 7 0.04 3.90 21.41
C ARG A 7 -0.74 5.17 21.05
N GLN A 8 -0.09 6.33 21.19
CA GLN A 8 -0.71 7.62 20.90
C GLN A 8 0.02 8.35 19.80
N TYR A 9 -0.77 8.98 18.93
CA TYR A 9 -0.31 9.74 17.78
C TYR A 9 -1.01 11.08 17.71
N GLU A 10 -0.28 12.14 17.36
CA GLU A 10 -0.80 13.49 17.23
C GLU A 10 -0.50 14.03 15.83
N LEU A 11 -1.50 14.64 15.20
CA LEU A 11 -1.35 15.29 13.89
C LEU A 11 -0.23 16.35 13.94
N VAL A 12 0.62 16.34 12.93
CA VAL A 12 1.57 17.43 12.62
C VAL A 12 0.91 18.36 11.59
N PRO A 13 0.37 19.52 12.00
CA PRO A 13 -0.36 20.38 11.09
C PRO A 13 0.55 20.96 10.00
N GLY A 14 0.05 21.01 8.74
CA GLY A 14 0.76 21.64 7.63
C GLY A 14 2.03 20.92 7.19
N TRP A 15 2.19 19.64 7.53
CA TRP A 15 3.33 18.87 7.04
C TRP A 15 3.22 18.66 5.52
N GLY A 16 4.34 18.80 4.79
CA GLY A 16 4.42 18.52 3.35
C GLY A 16 4.05 19.73 2.51
N ASP A 17 4.81 20.82 2.61
CA ASP A 17 4.61 22.03 1.81
C ASP A 17 4.91 21.77 0.34
N LEU A 18 3.92 22.03 -0.51
CA LEU A 18 4.07 21.98 -1.96
C LEU A 18 4.42 23.37 -2.52
N PRO A 19 5.22 23.45 -3.61
CA PRO A 19 5.44 24.69 -4.33
C PRO A 19 4.14 25.37 -4.77
N ALA A 20 4.16 26.69 -4.88
CA ALA A 20 2.99 27.46 -5.30
C ALA A 20 2.43 26.97 -6.64
N GLY A 21 1.14 26.69 -6.67
CA GLY A 21 0.43 26.18 -7.83
C GLY A 21 0.43 24.65 -8.00
N TRP A 22 1.16 23.92 -7.15
CA TRP A 22 1.10 22.47 -7.14
C TRP A 22 -0.05 21.96 -6.26
N VAL A 23 -0.54 20.78 -6.57
CA VAL A 23 -1.59 20.10 -5.79
C VAL A 23 -1.15 18.67 -5.53
N TRP A 24 -1.58 18.12 -4.39
CA TRP A 24 -1.31 16.71 -4.06
C TRP A 24 -1.93 15.75 -5.07
N GLY A 25 -3.15 16.06 -5.55
CA GLY A 25 -3.97 15.07 -6.21
C GLY A 25 -4.27 13.91 -5.26
N GLN A 26 -4.79 12.81 -5.78
CA GLN A 26 -4.96 11.60 -4.97
C GLN A 26 -3.58 10.98 -4.69
N VAL A 27 -3.25 10.78 -3.41
CA VAL A 27 -1.99 10.15 -3.01
C VAL A 27 -2.21 8.65 -2.89
N GLY A 28 -1.79 7.88 -3.92
CA GLY A 28 -1.99 6.43 -3.98
C GLY A 28 -1.13 5.67 -2.99
N GLY A 29 0.07 6.15 -2.68
CA GLY A 29 0.98 5.48 -1.75
C GLY A 29 1.97 6.42 -1.11
N VAL A 30 2.53 5.97 0.00
CA VAL A 30 3.64 6.61 0.72
C VAL A 30 4.60 5.52 1.19
N ALA A 31 5.90 5.80 1.13
CA ALA A 31 6.95 4.96 1.71
C ALA A 31 8.07 5.83 2.27
N VAL A 32 8.87 5.26 3.18
CA VAL A 32 10.01 5.94 3.78
C VAL A 32 11.26 5.13 3.52
N ASP A 33 12.34 5.77 3.08
CA ASP A 33 13.61 5.12 2.82
C ASP A 33 14.54 5.09 4.06
N SER A 34 15.72 4.45 3.93
CA SER A 34 16.68 4.29 5.03
C SER A 34 17.26 5.62 5.54
N LYS A 35 17.02 6.74 4.87
CA LYS A 35 17.45 8.10 5.23
C LYS A 35 16.31 8.93 5.81
N ASP A 36 15.19 8.30 6.12
CA ASP A 36 13.95 8.97 6.53
C ASP A 36 13.44 10.00 5.51
N ARG A 37 13.66 9.76 4.20
CA ARG A 37 12.99 10.54 3.16
C ARG A 37 11.64 9.93 2.87
N ILE A 38 10.64 10.78 2.80
CA ILE A 38 9.25 10.38 2.60
C ILE A 38 8.91 10.49 1.12
N HIS A 39 8.61 9.36 0.49
CA HIS A 39 8.26 9.25 -0.90
C HIS A 39 6.74 9.16 -1.03
N ALA A 40 6.11 10.17 -1.61
CA ALA A 40 4.68 10.18 -1.94
C ALA A 40 4.47 9.86 -3.41
N PHE A 41 3.62 8.87 -3.70
CA PHE A 41 3.26 8.48 -5.06
C PHE A 41 1.84 8.94 -5.36
N THR A 42 1.71 9.93 -6.26
CA THR A 42 0.50 10.73 -6.43
C THR A 42 -0.05 10.67 -7.85
N ARG A 43 -1.34 10.93 -7.99
CA ARG A 43 -2.03 11.10 -9.28
C ARG A 43 -2.09 12.56 -9.67
N SER A 44 -0.94 13.24 -9.59
CA SER A 44 -0.77 14.64 -9.99
C SER A 44 0.21 14.74 -11.16
N ASP A 45 0.46 15.95 -11.66
CA ASP A 45 1.48 16.19 -12.70
C ASP A 45 2.90 15.87 -12.23
N HIS A 46 3.09 15.70 -10.91
CA HIS A 46 4.33 15.30 -10.24
C HIS A 46 4.13 13.98 -9.49
N PRO A 47 4.16 12.82 -10.18
CA PRO A 47 3.77 11.55 -9.60
C PRO A 47 4.60 11.09 -8.41
N CYS A 48 5.90 11.39 -8.39
CA CYS A 48 6.80 11.04 -7.30
C CYS A 48 7.31 12.30 -6.62
N LEU A 49 6.92 12.52 -5.37
CA LEU A 49 7.38 13.63 -4.54
C LEU A 49 8.21 13.07 -3.37
N VAL A 50 9.37 13.67 -3.10
CA VAL A 50 10.26 13.24 -2.03
C VAL A 50 10.44 14.39 -1.04
N PHE A 51 10.16 14.12 0.23
CA PHE A 51 10.27 15.09 1.32
C PHE A 51 11.27 14.64 2.37
N ASP A 52 11.82 15.58 3.12
CA ASP A 52 12.47 15.27 4.38
C ASP A 52 11.43 15.11 5.52
N ARG A 53 11.89 14.71 6.70
CA ARG A 53 11.01 14.51 7.87
C ARG A 53 10.32 15.79 8.34
N SER A 54 10.87 16.96 8.03
CA SER A 54 10.25 18.26 8.37
C SER A 54 9.12 18.62 7.44
N GLY A 55 9.01 17.96 6.26
CA GLY A 55 8.03 18.24 5.21
C GLY A 55 8.57 19.15 4.11
N ALA A 56 9.87 19.46 4.10
CA ALA A 56 10.48 20.21 2.99
C ALA A 56 10.61 19.30 1.75
N LEU A 57 10.13 19.77 0.60
CA LEU A 57 10.25 19.05 -0.67
C LEU A 57 11.72 19.03 -1.11
N LEU A 58 12.25 17.81 -1.32
CA LEU A 58 13.62 17.56 -1.76
C LEU A 58 13.72 17.30 -3.26
N ASP A 59 12.75 16.57 -3.82
CA ASP A 59 12.76 16.16 -5.22
C ASP A 59 11.34 15.89 -5.74
N ALA A 60 11.18 15.99 -7.08
CA ALA A 60 9.94 15.68 -7.79
C ALA A 60 10.26 15.10 -9.18
N TRP A 61 9.74 13.92 -9.48
CA TRP A 61 10.03 13.23 -10.72
C TRP A 61 8.87 12.32 -11.19
N GLY A 62 9.07 11.58 -12.28
CA GLY A 62 8.12 10.57 -12.74
C GLY A 62 7.09 11.07 -13.76
N ALA A 63 7.08 12.36 -14.09
CA ALA A 63 6.18 12.92 -15.11
C ALA A 63 6.37 12.20 -16.46
N GLY A 64 5.26 11.71 -17.04
CA GLY A 64 5.26 10.93 -18.29
C GLY A 64 5.73 9.49 -18.16
N ILE A 65 6.12 9.04 -16.97
CA ILE A 65 6.46 7.63 -16.68
C ILE A 65 5.23 6.89 -16.17
N PHE A 66 4.54 7.46 -15.19
CA PHE A 66 3.38 6.88 -14.50
C PHE A 66 2.06 7.51 -14.98
N GLU A 67 0.99 6.72 -14.96
CA GLU A 67 -0.34 7.13 -15.40
C GLU A 67 -1.39 7.06 -14.29
N ASP A 68 -1.32 6.03 -13.43
CA ASP A 68 -2.30 5.80 -12.37
C ASP A 68 -1.57 5.28 -11.13
N ALA A 69 -0.88 6.20 -10.45
CA ALA A 69 -0.13 5.95 -9.24
C ALA A 69 -0.99 5.24 -8.18
N HIS A 70 -0.65 3.99 -7.82
CA HIS A 70 -1.46 3.20 -6.92
C HIS A 70 -0.76 2.85 -5.62
N SER A 71 0.43 2.26 -5.66
CA SER A 71 1.20 1.93 -4.46
C SER A 71 2.70 2.06 -4.71
N ILE A 72 3.44 2.32 -3.63
CA ILE A 72 4.89 2.31 -3.58
C ILE A 72 5.35 1.41 -2.43
N CYS A 73 6.42 0.65 -2.66
CA CYS A 73 7.15 -0.08 -1.62
C CYS A 73 8.64 0.20 -1.76
N ILE A 74 9.29 0.61 -0.69
CA ILE A 74 10.76 0.73 -0.61
C ILE A 74 11.29 -0.51 0.10
N ALA A 75 12.22 -1.20 -0.54
CA ALA A 75 12.87 -2.38 -0.02
C ALA A 75 14.03 -2.00 0.94
N PRO A 76 14.55 -2.95 1.75
CA PRO A 76 15.66 -2.68 2.68
C PRO A 76 16.96 -2.18 2.03
N ASP A 77 17.14 -2.37 0.72
CA ASP A 77 18.28 -1.88 -0.08
C ASP A 77 18.00 -0.50 -0.74
N ASP A 78 16.94 0.18 -0.30
CA ASP A 78 16.40 1.42 -0.86
C ASP A 78 15.97 1.31 -2.34
N SER A 79 15.88 0.11 -2.91
CA SER A 79 15.20 -0.03 -4.19
C SER A 79 13.69 0.17 -4.02
N ALA A 80 13.06 0.83 -4.99
CA ALA A 80 11.65 1.17 -4.94
C ALA A 80 10.85 0.39 -5.99
N PHE A 81 9.69 -0.10 -5.59
CA PHE A 81 8.70 -0.69 -6.48
C PHE A 81 7.49 0.22 -6.58
N TYR A 82 7.07 0.53 -7.79
CA TYR A 82 5.90 1.37 -8.09
C TYR A 82 4.85 0.54 -8.80
N VAL A 83 3.63 0.56 -8.27
CA VAL A 83 2.47 -0.05 -8.92
C VAL A 83 1.73 1.03 -9.70
N ASP A 84 1.75 0.93 -11.02
CA ASP A 84 1.00 1.77 -11.95
C ASP A 84 -0.21 0.96 -12.44
N ARG A 85 -1.38 1.21 -11.83
CA ARG A 85 -2.51 0.28 -11.85
C ARG A 85 -3.16 0.16 -13.23
N ALA A 86 -3.56 1.29 -13.83
CA ALA A 86 -4.33 1.28 -15.08
C ALA A 86 -3.55 0.69 -16.26
N PRO A 87 -2.25 0.98 -16.45
CA PRO A 87 -1.46 0.34 -17.49
C PRO A 87 -0.97 -1.08 -17.14
N GLN A 88 -1.35 -1.65 -15.99
CA GLN A 88 -1.03 -3.03 -15.56
C GLN A 88 0.46 -3.27 -15.24
N LEU A 89 1.15 -2.27 -14.68
CA LEU A 89 2.61 -2.34 -14.52
C LEU A 89 3.03 -2.34 -13.05
N VAL A 90 4.08 -3.12 -12.77
CA VAL A 90 4.89 -3.00 -11.57
C VAL A 90 6.32 -2.72 -12.00
N MET A 91 6.87 -1.58 -11.59
CA MET A 91 8.19 -1.11 -12.01
C MET A 91 9.15 -1.07 -10.83
N LYS A 92 10.36 -1.62 -11.01
CA LYS A 92 11.44 -1.53 -10.02
C LYS A 92 12.47 -0.50 -10.44
N PHE A 93 12.86 0.35 -9.48
CA PHE A 93 13.98 1.29 -9.59
C PHE A 93 15.00 0.98 -8.49
N ASP A 94 16.29 1.19 -8.75
CA ASP A 94 17.32 1.07 -7.71
C ASP A 94 17.37 2.34 -6.81
N ALA A 95 18.20 2.30 -5.76
CA ALA A 95 18.38 3.41 -4.81
C ALA A 95 18.90 4.72 -5.45
N GLY A 96 19.28 4.71 -6.70
CA GLY A 96 19.67 5.88 -7.51
C GLY A 96 18.65 6.24 -8.58
N ASP A 97 17.41 5.85 -8.42
CA ASP A 97 16.27 6.11 -9.30
C ASP A 97 16.45 5.62 -10.74
N ARG A 98 17.32 4.59 -10.95
CA ARG A 98 17.50 3.97 -12.27
C ARG A 98 16.55 2.80 -12.43
N HIS A 99 15.75 2.82 -13.49
CA HIS A 99 14.85 1.72 -13.85
C HIS A 99 15.62 0.41 -14.00
N ARG A 100 15.13 -0.67 -13.39
CA ARG A 100 15.73 -2.01 -13.40
C ARG A 100 14.95 -2.99 -14.26
N PHE A 101 13.66 -3.09 -14.03
CA PHE A 101 12.74 -3.89 -14.83
C PHE A 101 11.29 -3.43 -14.66
N THR A 102 10.44 -3.89 -15.58
CA THR A 102 8.97 -3.73 -15.50
C THR A 102 8.33 -5.11 -15.61
N LEU A 103 7.39 -5.40 -14.72
CA LEU A 103 6.49 -6.54 -14.81
C LEU A 103 5.16 -6.09 -15.41
N GLY A 104 4.50 -7.01 -16.10
CA GLY A 104 3.30 -6.70 -16.88
C GLY A 104 3.65 -6.11 -18.25
N LYS A 105 2.61 -5.90 -19.03
CA LYS A 105 2.70 -5.21 -20.31
C LYS A 105 1.60 -4.16 -20.36
N ARG A 106 1.97 -2.97 -20.83
CA ARG A 106 1.08 -1.82 -20.87
C ARG A 106 -0.25 -2.15 -21.55
N TYR A 107 -1.36 -2.03 -20.79
CA TYR A 107 -2.73 -2.31 -21.22
C TYR A 107 -3.03 -3.76 -21.62
N GLU A 108 -2.10 -4.70 -21.44
CA GLU A 108 -2.38 -6.13 -21.54
C GLU A 108 -2.76 -6.67 -20.14
N HIS A 109 -3.87 -7.37 -20.05
CA HIS A 109 -4.37 -7.94 -18.78
C HIS A 109 -4.76 -9.41 -18.94
N SER A 110 -4.87 -10.11 -17.82
CA SER A 110 -5.34 -11.49 -17.79
C SER A 110 -6.83 -11.58 -18.17
N GLU A 111 -7.19 -12.66 -18.86
CA GLU A 111 -8.57 -12.96 -19.27
C GLU A 111 -9.36 -13.55 -18.09
N THR A 112 -9.60 -12.71 -17.06
CA THR A 112 -10.27 -13.14 -15.83
C THR A 112 -11.78 -13.32 -15.96
N GLY A 113 -12.36 -12.93 -17.09
CA GLY A 113 -13.81 -12.91 -17.28
C GLY A 113 -14.50 -11.70 -16.64
N TYR A 114 -13.76 -10.86 -15.93
CA TYR A 114 -14.30 -9.63 -15.35
C TYR A 114 -14.63 -8.61 -16.45
N THR A 115 -15.86 -8.07 -16.39
CA THR A 115 -16.24 -6.87 -17.16
C THR A 115 -16.92 -5.86 -16.23
N VAL A 116 -17.09 -4.63 -16.69
CA VAL A 116 -17.79 -3.58 -15.90
C VAL A 116 -19.26 -3.95 -15.68
N GLU A 117 -19.88 -4.61 -16.66
CA GLU A 117 -21.27 -5.07 -16.62
C GLU A 117 -21.45 -6.34 -15.78
N ALA A 118 -20.40 -7.19 -15.72
CA ALA A 118 -20.36 -8.42 -14.93
C ALA A 118 -19.09 -8.42 -14.08
N PRO A 119 -19.07 -7.68 -12.93
CA PRO A 119 -17.87 -7.47 -12.12
C PRO A 119 -17.52 -8.68 -11.24
N THR A 120 -17.34 -9.84 -11.89
CA THR A 120 -16.99 -11.10 -11.24
C THR A 120 -15.76 -11.70 -11.92
N VAL A 121 -14.76 -12.04 -11.11
CA VAL A 121 -13.60 -12.81 -11.58
C VAL A 121 -14.00 -14.28 -11.70
N LEU A 122 -13.84 -14.85 -12.90
CA LEU A 122 -14.16 -16.25 -13.19
C LEU A 122 -12.90 -17.12 -13.28
N HIS A 123 -11.81 -16.56 -13.79
CA HIS A 123 -10.57 -17.27 -14.11
C HIS A 123 -9.35 -16.47 -13.62
N PRO A 124 -9.08 -16.46 -12.30
CA PRO A 124 -7.93 -15.71 -11.77
C PRO A 124 -6.61 -16.30 -12.24
N GLY A 125 -5.65 -15.44 -12.60
CA GLY A 125 -4.34 -15.90 -13.08
C GLY A 125 -3.44 -14.79 -13.61
N PRO A 126 -2.19 -15.11 -13.97
CA PRO A 126 -1.28 -14.16 -14.60
C PRO A 126 -1.70 -13.90 -16.07
N PRO A 127 -1.27 -12.77 -16.67
CA PRO A 127 -0.61 -11.63 -16.06
C PRO A 127 -1.53 -10.81 -15.15
N PHE A 128 -1.16 -9.59 -14.77
CA PHE A 128 -1.96 -8.73 -13.91
C PHE A 128 -3.30 -8.31 -14.53
N HIS A 129 -4.25 -8.03 -13.64
CA HIS A 129 -5.48 -7.33 -14.00
C HIS A 129 -5.81 -6.28 -12.93
N HIS A 130 -5.17 -5.11 -13.02
CA HIS A 130 -5.14 -4.00 -12.06
C HIS A 130 -4.45 -4.36 -10.74
N PRO A 131 -3.10 -4.54 -10.76
CA PRO A 131 -2.31 -4.83 -9.57
C PRO A 131 -2.45 -3.69 -8.55
N THR A 132 -2.30 -4.05 -7.27
CA THR A 132 -2.64 -3.15 -6.17
C THR A 132 -1.45 -2.78 -5.30
N ASP A 133 -0.59 -3.73 -4.93
CA ASP A 133 0.51 -3.48 -4.00
C ASP A 133 1.70 -4.43 -4.20
N VAL A 134 2.85 -4.07 -3.65
CA VAL A 134 4.08 -4.87 -3.61
C VAL A 134 4.64 -4.93 -2.21
N SER A 135 5.21 -6.08 -1.84
CA SER A 135 6.06 -6.23 -0.66
C SER A 135 7.25 -7.12 -0.95
N VAL A 136 8.43 -6.72 -0.48
CA VAL A 136 9.69 -7.44 -0.68
C VAL A 136 10.00 -8.27 0.57
N ASP A 137 10.36 -9.55 0.38
CA ASP A 137 10.80 -10.44 1.45
C ASP A 137 12.31 -10.31 1.68
N THR A 138 12.79 -10.80 2.81
CA THR A 138 14.20 -10.71 3.24
C THR A 138 15.18 -11.44 2.33
N ASP A 139 14.72 -12.42 1.55
CA ASP A 139 15.52 -13.12 0.53
C ASP A 139 15.57 -12.41 -0.83
N GLY A 140 14.92 -11.25 -0.92
CA GLY A 140 14.79 -10.46 -2.15
C GLY A 140 13.68 -10.90 -3.09
N SER A 141 13.00 -12.04 -2.83
CA SER A 141 11.75 -12.36 -3.50
C SER A 141 10.68 -11.34 -3.11
N PHE A 142 9.63 -11.20 -3.91
CA PHE A 142 8.60 -10.23 -3.61
C PHE A 142 7.22 -10.71 -4.04
N TYR A 143 6.22 -10.11 -3.44
CA TYR A 143 4.82 -10.42 -3.66
C TYR A 143 4.11 -9.24 -4.28
N VAL A 144 3.17 -9.51 -5.19
CA VAL A 144 2.28 -8.51 -5.79
C VAL A 144 0.84 -8.94 -5.55
N SER A 145 0.06 -8.10 -4.87
CA SER A 145 -1.39 -8.28 -4.84
C SER A 145 -2.02 -7.71 -6.09
N ASP A 146 -3.02 -8.40 -6.63
CA ASP A 146 -3.70 -8.08 -7.89
C ASP A 146 -5.20 -8.27 -7.69
N GLY A 147 -5.84 -7.25 -7.13
CA GLY A 147 -7.14 -7.41 -6.51
C GLY A 147 -8.32 -6.83 -7.25
N TYR A 148 -8.17 -5.77 -8.05
CA TYR A 148 -9.35 -5.10 -8.60
C TYR A 148 -10.14 -5.95 -9.58
N ARG A 149 -9.45 -6.80 -10.36
CA ARG A 149 -10.08 -7.62 -11.38
C ARG A 149 -9.48 -9.01 -11.51
N ASN A 150 -8.72 -9.48 -10.46
CA ASN A 150 -8.02 -10.78 -10.54
C ASN A 150 -8.17 -11.68 -9.32
N CYS A 151 -8.30 -11.19 -8.09
CA CYS A 151 -8.34 -11.97 -6.84
C CYS A 151 -7.09 -12.83 -6.59
N ARG A 152 -5.88 -12.35 -6.96
CA ARG A 152 -4.61 -13.10 -6.85
C ARG A 152 -3.57 -12.37 -6.01
N VAL A 153 -2.66 -13.16 -5.44
CA VAL A 153 -1.34 -12.72 -5.00
C VAL A 153 -0.31 -13.51 -5.79
N HIS A 154 0.65 -12.80 -6.39
CA HIS A 154 1.73 -13.37 -7.21
C HIS A 154 3.04 -13.29 -6.44
N LYS A 155 3.84 -14.35 -6.41
CA LYS A 155 5.20 -14.35 -5.87
C LYS A 155 6.21 -14.37 -7.01
N PHE A 156 7.20 -13.49 -6.91
CA PHE A 156 8.29 -13.35 -7.88
C PHE A 156 9.64 -13.57 -7.21
N ALA A 157 10.60 -14.09 -7.96
CA ALA A 157 12.01 -14.04 -7.59
C ALA A 157 12.55 -12.59 -7.69
N ALA A 158 13.70 -12.32 -7.08
CA ALA A 158 14.32 -11.00 -7.05
C ALA A 158 14.59 -10.39 -8.45
N ASP A 159 14.74 -11.23 -9.48
CA ASP A 159 14.94 -10.84 -10.88
C ASP A 159 13.62 -10.58 -11.64
N GLY A 160 12.47 -10.76 -11.01
CA GLY A 160 11.16 -10.58 -11.63
C GLY A 160 10.57 -11.84 -12.29
N THR A 161 11.20 -13.00 -12.14
CA THR A 161 10.64 -14.28 -12.60
C THR A 161 9.46 -14.68 -11.74
N LEU A 162 8.28 -14.92 -12.34
CA LEU A 162 7.10 -15.42 -11.63
C LEU A 162 7.37 -16.83 -11.10
N LEU A 163 7.26 -17.02 -9.80
CA LEU A 163 7.43 -18.32 -9.14
C LEU A 163 6.11 -19.08 -9.07
N PHE A 164 5.09 -18.45 -8.49
CA PHE A 164 3.72 -18.98 -8.42
C PHE A 164 2.74 -17.87 -8.05
N ALA A 165 1.45 -18.20 -8.01
CA ALA A 165 0.38 -17.31 -7.55
C ALA A 165 -0.71 -18.12 -6.84
N TRP A 166 -1.40 -17.49 -5.88
CA TRP A 166 -2.53 -18.11 -5.17
C TRP A 166 -3.68 -17.13 -5.00
N GLY A 167 -4.81 -17.65 -4.51
CA GLY A 167 -6.05 -16.93 -4.33
C GLY A 167 -7.09 -17.30 -5.37
N GLU A 168 -8.33 -17.38 -4.94
CA GLU A 168 -9.51 -17.64 -5.74
C GLU A 168 -10.60 -16.64 -5.33
N PRO A 169 -11.57 -16.33 -6.20
CA PRO A 169 -12.70 -15.48 -5.82
C PRO A 169 -13.54 -16.11 -4.71
N GLY A 170 -13.86 -15.32 -3.68
CA GLY A 170 -14.74 -15.77 -2.60
C GLY A 170 -14.42 -15.20 -1.24
N SER A 171 -15.04 -15.76 -0.20
CA SER A 171 -14.91 -15.31 1.19
C SER A 171 -14.38 -16.38 2.15
N GLY A 172 -14.07 -17.59 1.68
CA GLY A 172 -13.45 -18.65 2.47
C GLY A 172 -11.96 -18.43 2.71
N PRO A 173 -11.30 -19.30 3.48
CA PRO A 173 -9.85 -19.30 3.67
C PRO A 173 -9.10 -19.40 2.33
N GLY A 174 -8.14 -18.50 2.10
CA GLY A 174 -7.39 -18.42 0.84
C GLY A 174 -8.17 -17.87 -0.36
N GLN A 175 -9.43 -17.52 -0.19
CA GLN A 175 -10.23 -16.82 -1.21
C GLN A 175 -10.23 -15.32 -0.96
N PHE A 176 -10.41 -14.52 -2.01
CA PHE A 176 -10.41 -13.07 -1.96
C PHE A 176 -11.58 -12.47 -2.74
N VAL A 177 -12.06 -11.31 -2.27
CA VAL A 177 -12.93 -10.45 -3.08
C VAL A 177 -12.10 -9.30 -3.68
N LEU A 178 -11.18 -8.73 -2.92
CA LEU A 178 -10.26 -7.70 -3.41
C LEU A 178 -8.98 -7.69 -2.55
N PRO A 179 -7.96 -8.52 -2.85
CA PRO A 179 -6.66 -8.45 -2.17
C PRO A 179 -5.96 -7.17 -2.58
N HIS A 180 -5.96 -6.16 -1.68
CA HIS A 180 -5.54 -4.81 -2.00
C HIS A 180 -4.12 -4.48 -1.55
N SER A 181 -3.63 -5.13 -0.50
CA SER A 181 -2.25 -5.00 -0.04
C SER A 181 -1.70 -6.36 0.35
N VAL A 182 -0.40 -6.51 0.21
CA VAL A 182 0.38 -7.64 0.67
C VAL A 182 1.57 -7.14 1.47
N TRP A 183 1.92 -7.84 2.58
CA TRP A 183 3.12 -7.53 3.37
C TRP A 183 3.79 -8.81 3.83
N ALA A 184 5.07 -9.00 3.48
CA ALA A 184 5.90 -10.10 3.93
C ALA A 184 6.68 -9.69 5.20
N HIS A 185 6.60 -10.50 6.26
CA HIS A 185 7.30 -10.22 7.50
C HIS A 185 7.57 -11.53 8.28
N LYS A 186 8.84 -11.78 8.62
CA LYS A 186 9.28 -12.88 9.48
C LYS A 186 8.63 -14.24 9.13
N GLY A 187 8.65 -14.61 7.84
CA GLY A 187 8.13 -15.89 7.37
C GLY A 187 6.59 -16.00 7.35
N ARG A 188 5.90 -14.87 7.35
CA ARG A 188 4.45 -14.76 7.13
C ARG A 188 4.16 -13.76 6.03
N VAL A 189 3.04 -13.95 5.34
CA VAL A 189 2.53 -13.03 4.33
C VAL A 189 1.13 -12.60 4.74
N TYR A 190 0.95 -11.32 4.97
CA TYR A 190 -0.32 -10.69 5.36
C TYR A 190 -0.97 -10.09 4.13
N VAL A 191 -2.24 -10.39 3.90
CA VAL A 191 -2.99 -9.89 2.73
C VAL A 191 -4.23 -9.15 3.20
N ALA A 192 -4.33 -7.87 2.87
CA ALA A 192 -5.53 -7.08 3.10
C ALA A 192 -6.59 -7.45 2.06
N ASP A 193 -7.52 -8.29 2.44
CA ASP A 193 -8.68 -8.67 1.61
C ASP A 193 -9.79 -7.63 1.81
N ARG A 194 -9.63 -6.50 1.12
CA ARG A 194 -10.44 -5.29 1.28
C ARG A 194 -11.93 -5.54 1.12
N GLY A 195 -12.30 -6.32 0.11
CA GLY A 195 -13.71 -6.60 -0.17
C GLY A 195 -14.40 -7.46 0.89
N ASN A 196 -13.62 -8.25 1.65
CA ASN A 196 -14.12 -9.06 2.77
C ASN A 196 -13.88 -8.41 4.15
N ASN A 197 -13.32 -7.18 4.21
CA ASN A 197 -13.06 -6.45 5.46
C ASN A 197 -12.18 -7.21 6.46
N ARG A 198 -11.18 -7.95 5.96
CA ARG A 198 -10.27 -8.78 6.77
C ARG A 198 -8.82 -8.69 6.31
N ILE A 199 -7.91 -9.13 7.16
CA ILE A 199 -6.53 -9.47 6.80
C ILE A 199 -6.41 -10.99 6.90
N GLN A 200 -5.93 -11.66 5.84
CA GLN A 200 -5.58 -13.07 5.87
C GLN A 200 -4.07 -13.24 6.00
N ILE A 201 -3.65 -14.31 6.69
CA ILE A 201 -2.26 -14.62 6.98
C ILE A 201 -1.89 -15.93 6.31
N PHE A 202 -0.76 -15.94 5.62
CA PHE A 202 -0.25 -17.07 4.86
C PHE A 202 1.20 -17.37 5.21
N THR A 203 1.64 -18.59 4.89
CA THR A 203 3.05 -18.94 4.79
C THR A 203 3.65 -18.34 3.50
N PRO A 204 4.99 -18.27 3.36
CA PRO A 204 5.65 -17.78 2.14
C PRO A 204 5.36 -18.58 0.87
N ASP A 205 4.81 -19.79 0.97
CA ASP A 205 4.36 -20.64 -0.14
C ASP A 205 2.86 -20.50 -0.45
N GLY A 206 2.17 -19.55 0.22
CA GLY A 206 0.76 -19.24 -0.03
C GLY A 206 -0.24 -20.14 0.71
N SER A 207 0.22 -20.99 1.66
CA SER A 207 -0.69 -21.80 2.49
C SER A 207 -1.37 -20.92 3.54
N TYR A 208 -2.69 -21.00 3.65
CA TYR A 208 -3.48 -20.25 4.64
C TYR A 208 -3.15 -20.65 6.06
N LEU A 209 -3.01 -19.66 6.96
CA LEU A 209 -2.75 -19.86 8.38
C LEU A 209 -3.90 -19.35 9.26
N ASP A 210 -4.34 -18.10 9.06
CA ASP A 210 -5.27 -17.42 9.95
C ASP A 210 -5.92 -16.22 9.25
N GLU A 211 -6.92 -15.61 9.89
CA GLU A 211 -7.51 -14.34 9.45
C GLU A 211 -7.94 -13.46 10.62
N TRP A 212 -7.86 -12.16 10.42
CA TRP A 212 -8.31 -11.14 11.37
C TRP A 212 -9.42 -10.31 10.75
N PRO A 213 -10.65 -10.37 11.29
CA PRO A 213 -11.78 -9.56 10.83
C PRO A 213 -11.83 -8.19 11.51
N GLY A 214 -12.81 -7.37 11.14
CA GLY A 214 -13.14 -6.12 11.86
C GLY A 214 -12.44 -4.88 11.33
N PHE A 215 -11.95 -4.94 10.11
CA PHE A 215 -11.45 -3.79 9.37
C PHE A 215 -12.57 -3.09 8.58
N LEU A 216 -12.33 -1.82 8.21
CA LEU A 216 -13.20 -1.02 7.35
C LEU A 216 -12.51 -0.83 5.98
N GLN A 217 -12.61 -1.84 5.11
CA GLN A 217 -11.96 -1.84 3.79
C GLN A 217 -10.43 -1.62 3.88
N PRO A 218 -9.64 -2.57 4.45
CA PRO A 218 -8.19 -2.40 4.61
C PRO A 218 -7.51 -2.27 3.24
N CYS A 219 -6.75 -1.18 3.06
CA CYS A 219 -6.09 -0.83 1.80
C CYS A 219 -4.59 -1.08 1.80
N LYS A 220 -3.88 -0.67 2.84
CA LYS A 220 -2.43 -0.84 2.95
C LYS A 220 -2.05 -1.39 4.30
N ILE A 221 -1.15 -2.37 4.30
CA ILE A 221 -0.47 -2.90 5.47
C ILE A 221 0.99 -2.43 5.41
N PHE A 222 1.50 -1.98 6.54
CA PHE A 222 2.92 -1.81 6.83
C PHE A 222 3.20 -2.46 8.18
N ILE A 223 4.33 -3.18 8.33
CA ILE A 223 4.79 -3.72 9.61
C ILE A 223 6.20 -3.21 9.85
N ASP A 224 6.42 -2.59 11.02
CA ASP A 224 7.70 -2.05 11.44
C ASP A 224 8.63 -3.11 12.07
N ASP A 225 9.87 -2.71 12.39
CA ASP A 225 10.85 -3.57 13.03
C ASP A 225 10.53 -3.90 14.50
N GLU A 226 9.58 -3.18 15.12
CA GLU A 226 9.04 -3.45 16.46
C GLU A 226 7.90 -4.49 16.44
N ASP A 227 7.63 -5.13 15.31
CA ASP A 227 6.51 -6.09 15.10
C ASP A 227 5.13 -5.44 15.27
N VAL A 228 4.99 -4.19 14.85
CA VAL A 228 3.72 -3.46 14.89
C VAL A 228 3.18 -3.30 13.49
N MET A 229 1.94 -3.69 13.30
CA MET A 229 1.21 -3.56 12.05
C MET A 229 0.40 -2.26 12.03
N TYR A 230 0.52 -1.51 10.94
CA TYR A 230 -0.24 -0.31 10.64
C TYR A 230 -1.10 -0.56 9.42
N VAL A 231 -2.38 -0.21 9.51
CA VAL A 231 -3.35 -0.46 8.44
C VAL A 231 -4.09 0.83 8.08
N ALA A 232 -3.94 1.27 6.83
CA ALA A 232 -4.82 2.29 6.25
C ALA A 232 -6.11 1.62 5.78
N GLU A 233 -7.25 2.15 6.18
CA GLU A 233 -8.56 1.60 5.87
C GLU A 233 -9.38 2.64 5.07
N LEU A 234 -9.83 2.28 3.86
CA LEU A 234 -10.58 3.17 2.97
C LEU A 234 -11.88 3.69 3.61
N GLY A 235 -12.40 2.96 4.60
CA GLY A 235 -13.51 3.38 5.46
C GLY A 235 -13.11 4.44 6.49
N ASP A 236 -12.21 5.35 6.10
CA ASP A 236 -11.86 6.58 6.80
C ASP A 236 -11.19 6.35 8.19
N ARG A 237 -10.43 5.23 8.33
CA ARG A 237 -9.82 4.83 9.60
C ARG A 237 -8.37 4.37 9.44
N VAL A 238 -7.58 4.54 10.50
CA VAL A 238 -6.27 3.91 10.68
C VAL A 238 -6.32 3.00 11.90
N SER A 239 -5.78 1.78 11.77
CA SER A 239 -5.61 0.83 12.87
C SER A 239 -4.15 0.46 13.04
N VAL A 240 -3.69 0.36 14.29
CA VAL A 240 -2.37 -0.12 14.70
C VAL A 240 -2.58 -1.35 15.57
N LEU A 241 -1.89 -2.46 15.25
CA LEU A 241 -2.06 -3.75 15.89
C LEU A 241 -0.71 -4.38 16.26
N ASP A 242 -0.71 -5.29 17.23
CA ASP A 242 0.36 -6.26 17.37
C ASP A 242 0.21 -7.42 16.36
N LEU A 243 1.22 -8.29 16.27
CA LEU A 243 1.16 -9.45 15.36
C LEU A 243 0.34 -10.63 15.89
N ASN A 244 -0.45 -10.44 16.98
CA ASN A 244 -1.49 -11.33 17.44
C ASN A 244 -2.89 -10.81 17.06
N GLY A 245 -2.97 -9.65 16.38
CA GLY A 245 -4.22 -9.01 15.98
C GLY A 245 -4.86 -8.12 17.06
N ASN A 246 -4.17 -7.87 18.18
CA ASN A 246 -4.67 -6.96 19.22
C ASN A 246 -4.50 -5.50 18.79
N VAL A 247 -5.53 -4.69 18.94
CA VAL A 247 -5.51 -3.28 18.57
C VAL A 247 -4.77 -2.46 19.64
N LEU A 248 -3.65 -1.85 19.24
CA LEU A 248 -2.82 -0.96 20.06
C LEU A 248 -3.25 0.50 19.95
N ALA A 249 -3.74 0.92 18.78
CA ALA A 249 -4.30 2.25 18.55
C ALA A 249 -5.29 2.23 17.39
N ARG A 250 -6.24 3.16 17.39
CA ARG A 250 -7.19 3.35 16.31
C ARG A 250 -7.72 4.76 16.31
N TRP A 251 -7.84 5.39 15.12
CA TRP A 251 -8.47 6.72 15.00
C TRP A 251 -9.09 6.91 13.61
N GLY A 252 -9.95 7.94 13.49
CA GLY A 252 -10.77 8.17 12.30
C GLY A 252 -12.14 7.50 12.44
N ALA A 253 -12.62 6.85 11.39
CA ALA A 253 -13.96 6.27 11.20
C ALA A 253 -15.10 7.31 11.03
N GLU A 254 -14.74 8.58 10.88
CA GLU A 254 -15.64 9.65 10.49
C GLU A 254 -15.05 10.35 9.25
N ARG A 255 -15.78 10.32 8.15
CA ARG A 255 -15.35 10.92 6.89
C ARG A 255 -15.31 12.42 6.98
N SER A 256 -14.11 13.01 6.78
CA SER A 256 -13.95 14.45 6.89
C SER A 256 -12.67 14.95 6.21
N HIS A 257 -12.69 16.21 5.73
CA HIS A 257 -11.51 16.95 5.31
C HIS A 257 -10.79 17.64 6.48
N GLU A 258 -11.36 17.61 7.70
CA GLU A 258 -10.72 18.21 8.86
C GLU A 258 -9.37 17.55 9.13
N PRO A 259 -8.33 18.33 9.45
CA PRO A 259 -7.01 17.81 9.78
C PRO A 259 -7.08 16.79 10.94
N GLY A 260 -6.45 15.62 10.74
CA GLY A 260 -6.47 14.52 11.71
C GLY A 260 -7.64 13.54 11.56
N LEU A 261 -8.66 13.88 10.76
CA LEU A 261 -9.67 12.95 10.25
C LEU A 261 -9.31 12.54 8.81
N PHE A 262 -10.09 11.64 8.21
CA PHE A 262 -9.74 11.06 6.92
C PHE A 262 -10.89 11.08 5.91
N TRP A 263 -10.49 11.10 4.63
CA TRP A 263 -11.36 10.76 3.52
C TRP A 263 -10.60 9.84 2.57
N GLY A 264 -10.76 8.52 2.75
CA GLY A 264 -10.14 7.51 1.95
C GLY A 264 -8.65 7.26 2.21
N PRO A 265 -8.22 6.91 3.45
CA PRO A 265 -6.87 6.43 3.72
C PRO A 265 -6.55 5.23 2.83
N HIS A 266 -5.41 5.29 2.13
CA HIS A 266 -5.06 4.31 1.12
C HIS A 266 -3.63 3.79 1.26
N GLY A 267 -2.67 4.66 1.58
CA GLY A 267 -1.28 4.33 1.87
C GLY A 267 -0.91 4.65 3.31
N ILE A 268 0.00 3.87 3.89
CA ILE A 268 0.53 4.11 5.23
C ILE A 268 1.98 3.64 5.31
N TRP A 269 2.81 4.38 6.04
CA TRP A 269 4.18 4.01 6.37
C TRP A 269 4.63 4.71 7.65
N VAL A 270 5.76 4.23 8.23
CA VAL A 270 6.30 4.77 9.49
C VAL A 270 7.78 5.07 9.31
N ASP A 271 8.26 6.19 9.84
CA ASP A 271 9.68 6.54 9.84
C ASP A 271 10.43 5.96 11.05
N SER A 272 11.75 6.16 11.10
CA SER A 272 12.61 5.65 12.17
C SER A 272 12.31 6.21 13.57
N ALA A 273 11.56 7.32 13.70
CA ALA A 273 11.09 7.86 14.97
C ALA A 273 9.74 7.26 15.40
N GLY A 274 9.08 6.51 14.53
CA GLY A 274 7.75 5.95 14.73
C GLY A 274 6.63 6.90 14.33
N ASP A 275 6.92 7.99 13.60
CA ASP A 275 5.90 8.90 13.07
C ASP A 275 5.19 8.24 11.88
N VAL A 276 3.87 8.35 11.84
CA VAL A 276 3.01 7.70 10.84
C VAL A 276 2.65 8.67 9.73
N TYR A 277 2.79 8.24 8.49
CA TYR A 277 2.37 8.96 7.29
C TYR A 277 1.18 8.25 6.65
N VAL A 278 0.09 8.97 6.42
CA VAL A 278 -1.16 8.44 5.85
C VAL A 278 -1.47 9.17 4.55
N ALA A 279 -1.46 8.43 3.45
CA ALA A 279 -1.82 8.90 2.13
C ALA A 279 -3.32 8.70 1.88
N GLU A 280 -3.99 9.71 1.35
CA GLU A 280 -5.43 9.69 1.09
C GLU A 280 -5.71 9.82 -0.41
N VAL A 281 -6.64 8.99 -0.88
CA VAL A 281 -7.23 9.05 -2.23
C VAL A 281 -8.63 9.67 -2.18
N LEU A 282 -9.39 9.51 -3.25
CA LEU A 282 -10.73 10.08 -3.39
C LEU A 282 -10.68 11.61 -3.19
N GLU A 283 -11.60 12.17 -2.43
CA GLU A 283 -11.65 13.61 -2.16
C GLU A 283 -10.71 14.04 -1.03
N GLY A 284 -10.15 13.10 -0.25
CA GLY A 284 -9.09 13.38 0.73
C GLY A 284 -7.87 14.01 0.08
N ALA A 285 -7.36 13.37 -0.97
CA ALA A 285 -6.33 13.89 -1.89
C ALA A 285 -5.21 14.66 -1.19
N ARG A 286 -4.58 14.06 -0.16
CA ARG A 286 -3.51 14.66 0.66
C ARG A 286 -2.62 13.60 1.31
N LEU A 287 -1.54 14.05 1.93
CA LEU A 287 -0.70 13.27 2.83
C LEU A 287 -0.71 13.92 4.21
N GLN A 288 -0.95 13.14 5.25
CA GLN A 288 -0.92 13.62 6.64
C GLN A 288 0.17 12.90 7.42
N LYS A 289 0.86 13.62 8.31
CA LYS A 289 1.84 13.09 9.27
C LYS A 289 1.26 13.11 10.67
N PHE A 290 1.47 12.02 11.41
CA PHE A 290 1.11 11.89 12.81
C PHE A 290 2.36 11.53 13.62
N ALA A 291 2.78 12.43 14.51
CA ALA A 291 3.92 12.19 15.38
C ALA A 291 3.55 11.21 16.50
N ARG A 292 4.44 10.24 16.78
CA ARG A 292 4.30 9.31 17.91
C ARG A 292 4.54 10.06 19.22
N ILE A 293 3.55 10.05 20.12
CA ILE A 293 3.68 10.55 21.49
C ILE A 293 4.37 9.47 22.32
N ARG A 294 5.47 9.83 22.98
CA ARG A 294 6.28 8.92 23.82
C ARG A 294 5.87 8.96 25.28
#